data_6897b06893a9766a1870304abe51b50e
#
_entry.id   6897b06893a9766a1870304abe51b50e
#
_cell.length_a   1.000
_cell.length_b   1.000
_cell.length_c   1.000
_cell.angle_alpha   90.00
_cell.angle_beta   90.00
_cell.angle_gamma   90.00
#
_symmetry.space_group_name_H-M   'P 1'
#
loop_
_entity.id
_entity.type
_entity.pdbx_description
1 polymer ?
#
loop_
_entity_poly.entity_id
_entity_poly.type
_entity_poly.pdbx_seq_one_letter_code
_entity_poly.pdbx_strand_id
1 'polypeptide(L)'
;MNDAVITVENLSKKYRIKHADEATVARYSALRDVIASKFTGLFQNRKSKIKNRKSVQDFWALKNVSFEVPRGEVVGIIGRNGAGKTTLLKILSRITEPTEGRVRIRGRVASLLEVGTGFHPELTGRENISLNGAILGMTRAEIKRKFDEIVAFAEVEKFLDTPVKRYSSGMYVRLAFAVAAHLDPDILIVDEVLAVGDAAFQKKCIRKMGDVTSAGTSTVLLVSHNMAVIRTLCRKGVCLDRGRIIEVGNADEVTQAYLNSLSTVSETELALRKDRQGSGEIRFTAIRYLVNDAVETETVATGDKISIVFEFEWREKVARPSFVCSFHDLNGVCVLTCDSRSSSPLNDAIAASGAVVCEFERFPLMPGSYRLSVAAKDSFKNVIDVVEGAAVLEVTDGDFYRTGHPPRFWAARVLAPHKWHILHPIAAEHRVN
;
A
#
# COMPACT_ATOMS: atom_id res chain seq x y z
N MET A 1 -0.79 -11.75 -36.38
CA MET A 1 -1.72 -10.65 -36.07
C MET A 1 -1.59 -10.37 -34.60
N ASN A 2 -1.38 -9.11 -34.23
CA ASN A 2 -1.18 -8.74 -32.84
C ASN A 2 -2.50 -8.94 -32.07
N ASP A 3 -2.58 -9.97 -31.21
CA ASP A 3 -3.79 -10.34 -30.44
C ASP A 3 -3.90 -9.51 -29.15
N ALA A 4 -3.46 -8.25 -29.19
CA ALA A 4 -3.53 -7.34 -28.07
C ALA A 4 -4.97 -6.88 -27.83
N VAL A 5 -5.47 -7.07 -26.61
CA VAL A 5 -6.79 -6.58 -26.17
C VAL A 5 -6.72 -5.19 -25.57
N ILE A 6 -5.54 -4.78 -25.06
CA ILE A 6 -5.27 -3.40 -24.63
C ILE A 6 -4.00 -2.94 -25.35
N THR A 7 -4.10 -1.78 -26.00
CA THR A 7 -2.94 -1.09 -26.60
C THR A 7 -2.90 0.33 -26.05
N VAL A 8 -1.81 0.70 -25.40
CA VAL A 8 -1.55 2.03 -24.86
C VAL A 8 -0.45 2.67 -25.69
N GLU A 9 -0.71 3.85 -26.26
CA GLU A 9 0.20 4.55 -27.15
C GLU A 9 0.44 5.98 -26.66
N ASN A 10 1.68 6.28 -26.27
CA ASN A 10 2.17 7.62 -25.83
C ASN A 10 1.26 8.28 -24.80
N LEU A 11 0.71 7.48 -23.88
CA LEU A 11 -0.26 7.92 -22.88
C LEU A 11 0.37 8.89 -21.91
N SER A 12 -0.24 10.07 -21.75
CA SER A 12 0.17 11.06 -20.77
C SER A 12 -1.06 11.62 -20.04
N LYS A 13 -0.93 11.85 -18.74
CA LYS A 13 -1.97 12.45 -17.91
C LYS A 13 -1.40 13.55 -17.02
N LYS A 14 -1.96 14.74 -17.17
CA LYS A 14 -1.60 15.93 -16.42
C LYS A 14 -2.74 16.37 -15.51
N TYR A 15 -2.41 16.72 -14.28
CA TYR A 15 -3.31 17.37 -13.33
C TYR A 15 -2.84 18.77 -13.01
N ARG A 16 -3.78 19.69 -12.78
CA ARG A 16 -3.51 21.06 -12.32
C ARG A 16 -3.72 21.14 -10.83
N ILE A 17 -2.66 21.30 -10.09
CA ILE A 17 -2.68 21.45 -8.64
C ILE A 17 -2.72 22.95 -8.31
N LYS A 18 -3.77 23.36 -7.59
CA LYS A 18 -3.85 24.70 -7.00
C LYS A 18 -3.32 24.59 -5.59
N HIS A 19 -2.19 25.19 -5.30
CA HIS A 19 -1.77 25.35 -3.93
C HIS A 19 -2.69 26.38 -3.27
N ALA A 20 -3.42 25.97 -2.23
CA ALA A 20 -4.11 26.90 -1.35
C ALA A 20 -3.02 27.54 -0.47
N ASP A 21 -2.90 28.87 -0.51
CA ASP A 21 -2.05 29.57 0.42
C ASP A 21 -2.47 29.22 1.86
N GLU A 22 -1.53 28.96 2.74
CA GLU A 22 -1.72 28.63 4.18
C GLU A 22 -2.61 29.63 4.92
N ALA A 23 -2.78 30.83 4.39
CA ALA A 23 -3.66 31.87 4.91
C ALA A 23 -5.19 31.55 4.76
N THR A 24 -5.57 30.53 4.00
CA THR A 24 -7.00 30.23 3.72
C THR A 24 -7.57 29.13 4.61
N VAL A 25 -6.73 28.35 5.31
CA VAL A 25 -7.18 27.29 6.24
C VAL A 25 -7.68 27.85 7.58
N ALA A 26 -7.36 29.12 7.88
CA ALA A 26 -7.75 29.80 9.14
C ALA A 26 -9.06 30.58 9.08
N ARG A 27 -9.94 30.37 8.10
CA ARG A 27 -11.21 31.11 8.01
C ARG A 27 -12.45 30.21 7.95
N TYR A 28 -12.67 29.44 9.00
CA TYR A 28 -14.03 29.33 9.54
C TYR A 28 -14.23 30.54 10.48
N SER A 29 -14.30 31.74 9.92
CA SER A 29 -14.73 32.92 10.65
C SER A 29 -16.23 32.78 10.86
N ALA A 30 -16.66 32.78 12.13
CA ALA A 30 -18.05 32.82 12.49
C ALA A 30 -18.75 34.00 11.80
N LEU A 31 -20.01 33.86 11.40
CA LEU A 31 -20.82 34.88 10.77
C LEU A 31 -20.75 36.27 11.47
N ARG A 32 -20.37 36.29 12.73
CA ARG A 32 -20.15 37.48 13.57
C ARG A 32 -19.01 38.37 13.09
N ASP A 33 -17.90 37.78 12.53
CA ASP A 33 -16.72 38.53 12.10
C ASP A 33 -16.91 39.15 10.72
N VAL A 34 -17.81 38.61 9.88
CA VAL A 34 -18.16 39.15 8.57
C VAL A 34 -19.00 40.43 8.71
N ILE A 35 -19.79 40.57 9.75
CA ILE A 35 -20.64 41.76 10.00
C ILE A 35 -19.79 42.88 10.59
N ALA A 36 -18.79 42.59 11.44
CA ALA A 36 -17.94 43.61 12.05
C ALA A 36 -17.01 44.31 11.04
N SER A 37 -16.58 43.60 9.98
CA SER A 37 -15.65 44.15 8.96
C SER A 37 -16.29 45.12 7.97
N LYS A 38 -17.63 45.17 7.88
CA LYS A 38 -18.35 46.09 6.98
C LYS A 38 -18.47 47.53 7.53
N PHE A 39 -18.22 47.71 8.82
CA PHE A 39 -18.38 49.04 9.46
C PHE A 39 -17.08 49.84 9.63
N THR A 40 -15.89 49.28 9.38
CA THR A 40 -14.61 49.95 9.56
C THR A 40 -13.88 50.30 8.24
N GLY A 41 -14.53 50.14 7.09
CA GLY A 41 -13.90 50.25 5.76
C GLY A 41 -13.92 51.59 5.09
N LEU A 42 -14.10 52.74 5.80
CA LEU A 42 -14.26 54.08 5.15
C LEU A 42 -13.04 55.00 5.21
N PHE A 43 -11.91 54.60 5.77
CA PHE A 43 -10.69 55.37 5.71
C PHE A 43 -9.49 54.42 5.70
N GLN A 44 -8.92 54.14 4.53
CA GLN A 44 -7.47 54.11 4.28
C GLN A 44 -7.12 53.71 2.85
N ASN A 45 -6.65 54.70 2.16
CA ASN A 45 -5.65 54.83 1.10
C ASN A 45 -5.16 53.60 0.30
N ARG A 46 -5.24 53.82 -1.02
CA ARG A 46 -4.46 53.22 -2.10
C ARG A 46 -2.99 52.99 -1.71
N LYS A 47 -2.53 51.74 -1.75
CA LYS A 47 -1.27 51.32 -2.37
C LYS A 47 -1.08 49.78 -2.20
N SER A 48 -0.62 49.18 -3.29
CA SER A 48 -0.21 47.78 -3.52
C SER A 48 -1.30 46.81 -3.92
N LYS A 49 -1.60 46.81 -5.22
CA LYS A 49 -2.05 45.59 -5.93
C LYS A 49 -0.86 44.62 -5.97
N ILE A 50 -0.63 43.88 -4.90
CA ILE A 50 0.14 42.63 -4.98
C ILE A 50 -0.81 41.64 -5.67
N LYS A 51 -0.56 41.37 -6.96
CA LYS A 51 -1.17 40.27 -7.69
C LYS A 51 -0.74 38.98 -7.01
N ASN A 52 -1.54 38.44 -6.09
CA ASN A 52 -1.44 37.07 -5.67
C ASN A 52 -1.70 36.22 -6.92
N ARG A 53 -0.64 35.90 -7.64
CA ARG A 53 -0.66 34.83 -8.65
C ARG A 53 -0.82 33.53 -7.87
N LYS A 54 -2.04 32.99 -7.80
CA LYS A 54 -2.27 31.59 -7.44
C LYS A 54 -1.36 30.77 -8.33
N SER A 55 -0.31 30.19 -7.78
CA SER A 55 0.59 29.33 -8.53
C SER A 55 -0.16 28.03 -8.85
N VAL A 56 -0.62 27.92 -10.07
CA VAL A 56 -1.14 26.66 -10.60
C VAL A 56 0.06 25.89 -11.11
N GLN A 57 0.37 24.78 -10.49
CA GLN A 57 1.44 23.89 -10.91
C GLN A 57 0.85 22.73 -11.70
N ASP A 58 1.38 22.49 -12.90
CA ASP A 58 1.05 21.32 -13.71
C ASP A 58 1.86 20.12 -13.18
N PHE A 59 1.19 19.05 -12.83
CA PHE A 59 1.77 17.78 -12.37
C PHE A 59 1.46 16.66 -13.37
N TRP A 60 2.51 16.06 -13.93
CA TRP A 60 2.39 14.90 -14.80
C TRP A 60 2.32 13.60 -13.99
N ALA A 61 1.14 13.02 -13.88
CA ALA A 61 0.94 11.74 -13.21
C ALA A 61 1.37 10.55 -14.11
N LEU A 62 1.27 10.72 -15.43
CA LEU A 62 1.79 9.80 -16.45
C LEU A 62 2.40 10.61 -17.57
N LYS A 63 3.50 10.13 -18.18
CA LYS A 63 4.17 10.78 -19.29
C LYS A 63 4.74 9.76 -20.27
N ASN A 64 4.21 9.77 -21.51
CA ASN A 64 4.68 8.97 -22.62
C ASN A 64 4.74 7.45 -22.31
N VAL A 65 3.66 6.90 -21.77
CA VAL A 65 3.53 5.48 -21.41
C VAL A 65 3.00 4.71 -22.62
N SER A 66 3.71 3.64 -23.06
CA SER A 66 3.30 2.79 -24.17
C SER A 66 3.56 1.32 -23.84
N PHE A 67 2.54 0.47 -23.96
CA PHE A 67 2.63 -0.98 -23.78
C PHE A 67 1.40 -1.68 -24.40
N GLU A 68 1.51 -2.98 -24.53
CA GLU A 68 0.42 -3.84 -25.03
C GLU A 68 0.14 -4.98 -24.08
N VAL A 69 -1.14 -5.37 -24.00
CA VAL A 69 -1.59 -6.51 -23.19
C VAL A 69 -2.24 -7.53 -24.14
N PRO A 70 -1.64 -8.71 -24.31
CA PRO A 70 -2.20 -9.80 -25.09
C PRO A 70 -3.46 -10.39 -24.45
N ARG A 71 -4.30 -11.02 -25.26
CA ARG A 71 -5.50 -11.69 -24.80
C ARG A 71 -5.17 -12.88 -23.89
N GLY A 72 -5.94 -13.05 -22.80
CA GLY A 72 -5.82 -14.18 -21.90
C GLY A 72 -4.57 -14.17 -21.01
N GLU A 73 -3.77 -13.10 -21.05
CA GLU A 73 -2.59 -12.96 -20.19
C GLU A 73 -2.91 -12.24 -18.87
N VAL A 74 -2.13 -12.58 -17.86
CA VAL A 74 -2.08 -11.85 -16.58
C VAL A 74 -0.87 -10.94 -16.58
N VAL A 75 -1.10 -9.63 -16.58
CA VAL A 75 -0.05 -8.62 -16.61
C VAL A 75 -0.01 -7.86 -15.28
N GLY A 76 1.15 -7.89 -14.63
CA GLY A 76 1.41 -7.15 -13.38
C GLY A 76 1.80 -5.70 -13.67
N ILE A 77 1.19 -4.76 -12.96
CA ILE A 77 1.61 -3.35 -12.97
C ILE A 77 2.22 -3.05 -11.60
N ILE A 78 3.51 -2.78 -11.59
CA ILE A 78 4.27 -2.52 -10.37
C ILE A 78 4.88 -1.12 -10.38
N GLY A 79 5.26 -0.64 -9.22
CA GLY A 79 5.87 0.69 -9.05
C GLY A 79 5.60 1.24 -7.66
N ARG A 80 6.38 2.24 -7.27
CA ARG A 80 6.27 2.91 -5.98
C ARG A 80 4.93 3.65 -5.82
N ASN A 81 4.63 4.06 -4.58
CA ASN A 81 3.54 4.98 -4.32
C ASN A 81 3.78 6.30 -5.07
N GLY A 82 2.74 6.79 -5.75
CA GLY A 82 2.87 7.96 -6.63
C GLY A 82 3.49 7.69 -8.02
N ALA A 83 3.83 6.45 -8.38
CA ALA A 83 4.37 6.11 -9.70
C ALA A 83 3.38 6.27 -10.86
N GLY A 84 2.09 6.48 -10.58
CA GLY A 84 1.06 6.67 -11.60
C GLY A 84 0.14 5.46 -11.80
N LYS A 85 0.32 4.35 -11.06
CA LYS A 85 -0.47 3.11 -11.20
C LYS A 85 -1.97 3.37 -11.17
N THR A 86 -2.48 3.99 -10.12
CA THR A 86 -3.92 4.29 -9.98
C THR A 86 -4.43 5.23 -11.07
N THR A 87 -3.61 6.17 -11.55
CA THR A 87 -3.98 7.04 -12.68
C THR A 87 -4.11 6.23 -13.97
N LEU A 88 -3.17 5.31 -14.22
CA LEU A 88 -3.22 4.41 -15.37
C LEU A 88 -4.49 3.55 -15.32
N LEU A 89 -4.78 2.92 -14.16
CA LEU A 89 -5.99 2.11 -14.00
C LEU A 89 -7.27 2.91 -14.22
N LYS A 90 -7.35 4.15 -13.70
CA LYS A 90 -8.53 5.03 -13.91
C LYS A 90 -8.74 5.35 -15.39
N ILE A 91 -7.67 5.49 -16.17
CA ILE A 91 -7.78 5.70 -17.63
C ILE A 91 -8.26 4.41 -18.33
N LEU A 92 -7.67 3.25 -17.98
CA LEU A 92 -8.05 1.95 -18.54
C LEU A 92 -9.51 1.57 -18.19
N SER A 93 -9.97 1.98 -17.00
CA SER A 93 -11.37 1.81 -16.56
C SER A 93 -12.32 2.88 -17.09
N ARG A 94 -11.84 3.81 -17.93
CA ARG A 94 -12.62 4.93 -18.49
C ARG A 94 -13.21 5.89 -17.46
N ILE A 95 -12.65 5.94 -16.25
CA ILE A 95 -13.05 6.87 -15.18
C ILE A 95 -12.49 8.27 -15.47
N THR A 96 -11.31 8.35 -16.10
CA THR A 96 -10.70 9.62 -16.51
C THR A 96 -10.10 9.51 -17.91
N GLU A 97 -10.13 10.62 -18.66
CA GLU A 97 -9.56 10.68 -19.99
C GLU A 97 -8.04 11.00 -19.93
N PRO A 98 -7.24 10.51 -20.89
CA PRO A 98 -5.85 10.93 -21.04
C PRO A 98 -5.76 12.41 -21.43
N THR A 99 -4.60 13.03 -21.15
CA THR A 99 -4.29 14.38 -21.65
C THR A 99 -3.69 14.32 -23.06
N GLU A 100 -2.86 13.31 -23.29
CA GLU A 100 -2.20 13.03 -24.57
C GLU A 100 -2.13 11.54 -24.81
N GLY A 101 -1.96 11.13 -26.07
CA GLY A 101 -1.90 9.73 -26.44
C GLY A 101 -3.28 9.09 -26.56
N ARG A 102 -3.31 7.76 -26.65
CA ARG A 102 -4.57 7.01 -26.79
C ARG A 102 -4.48 5.63 -26.17
N VAL A 103 -5.65 5.12 -25.80
CA VAL A 103 -5.84 3.74 -25.35
C VAL A 103 -6.90 3.08 -26.21
N ARG A 104 -6.59 1.90 -26.72
CA ARG A 104 -7.53 1.04 -27.42
C ARG A 104 -7.80 -0.19 -26.57
N ILE A 105 -9.06 -0.48 -26.33
CA ILE A 105 -9.50 -1.63 -25.54
C ILE A 105 -10.56 -2.40 -26.34
N ARG A 106 -10.35 -3.71 -26.47
CA ARG A 106 -11.26 -4.63 -27.13
C ARG A 106 -11.87 -5.59 -26.12
N GLY A 107 -13.17 -5.50 -25.92
CA GLY A 107 -13.92 -6.32 -24.98
C GLY A 107 -14.51 -5.54 -23.79
N ARG A 108 -15.22 -6.28 -22.93
CA ARG A 108 -15.86 -5.77 -21.73
C ARG A 108 -14.83 -5.68 -20.60
N VAL A 109 -14.65 -4.46 -20.05
CA VAL A 109 -13.76 -4.20 -18.92
C VAL A 109 -14.56 -4.24 -17.62
N ALA A 110 -14.11 -4.99 -16.64
CA ALA A 110 -14.53 -4.89 -15.26
C ALA A 110 -13.36 -4.41 -14.38
N SER A 111 -13.64 -3.49 -13.47
CA SER A 111 -12.63 -2.90 -12.60
C SER A 111 -12.99 -3.14 -11.14
N LEU A 112 -12.03 -3.68 -10.37
CA LEU A 112 -12.15 -3.84 -8.93
C LEU A 112 -11.55 -2.65 -8.15
N LEU A 113 -11.28 -1.51 -8.82
CA LEU A 113 -10.73 -0.29 -8.21
C LEU A 113 -11.63 0.27 -7.11
N GLU A 114 -12.92 0.10 -7.25
CA GLU A 114 -13.93 0.70 -6.39
C GLU A 114 -14.94 -0.35 -5.94
N VAL A 115 -14.44 -1.44 -5.31
CA VAL A 115 -15.30 -2.51 -4.77
C VAL A 115 -16.27 -1.93 -3.76
N GLY A 116 -17.58 -2.09 -4.02
CA GLY A 116 -18.66 -1.55 -3.19
C GLY A 116 -19.18 -0.18 -3.60
N THR A 117 -18.55 0.52 -4.57
CA THR A 117 -19.17 1.66 -5.18
C THR A 117 -20.45 1.24 -5.91
N GLY A 118 -21.54 1.96 -5.64
CA GLY A 118 -22.86 1.63 -6.16
C GLY A 118 -23.72 0.78 -5.22
N PHE A 119 -23.23 0.37 -4.05
CA PHE A 119 -24.10 -0.18 -3.01
C PHE A 119 -24.94 0.94 -2.39
N HIS A 120 -26.25 0.72 -2.33
CA HIS A 120 -27.16 1.65 -1.68
C HIS A 120 -27.43 1.21 -0.23
N PRO A 121 -27.17 2.08 0.77
CA PRO A 121 -27.24 1.71 2.17
C PRO A 121 -28.62 1.20 2.62
N GLU A 122 -29.69 1.72 2.05
CA GLU A 122 -31.06 1.36 2.41
C GLU A 122 -31.56 0.07 1.75
N LEU A 123 -30.88 -0.41 0.70
CA LEU A 123 -31.22 -1.66 0.03
C LEU A 123 -30.66 -2.86 0.78
N THR A 124 -31.36 -3.98 0.67
CA THR A 124 -30.93 -5.29 1.19
C THR A 124 -29.70 -5.81 0.45
N GLY A 125 -29.03 -6.84 0.99
CA GLY A 125 -27.97 -7.54 0.30
C GLY A 125 -28.40 -8.07 -1.06
N ARG A 126 -29.59 -8.66 -1.15
CA ARG A 126 -30.21 -9.17 -2.38
C ARG A 126 -30.37 -8.08 -3.45
N GLU A 127 -30.94 -6.96 -3.07
CA GLU A 127 -31.14 -5.83 -3.99
C GLU A 127 -29.81 -5.21 -4.42
N ASN A 128 -28.85 -5.11 -3.52
CA ASN A 128 -27.50 -4.62 -3.84
C ASN A 128 -26.72 -5.57 -4.78
N ILE A 129 -26.88 -6.89 -4.66
CA ILE A 129 -26.32 -7.83 -5.66
C ILE A 129 -26.87 -7.49 -7.05
N SER A 130 -28.19 -7.26 -7.15
CA SER A 130 -28.83 -6.97 -8.44
C SER A 130 -28.40 -5.60 -8.99
N LEU A 131 -28.38 -4.57 -8.13
CA LEU A 131 -27.99 -3.22 -8.50
C LEU A 131 -26.51 -3.15 -8.91
N ASN A 132 -25.62 -3.68 -8.07
CA ASN A 132 -24.19 -3.62 -8.31
C ASN A 132 -23.77 -4.51 -9.49
N GLY A 133 -24.37 -5.72 -9.64
CA GLY A 133 -24.16 -6.56 -10.82
C GLY A 133 -24.51 -5.83 -12.12
N ALA A 134 -25.64 -5.09 -12.14
CA ALA A 134 -26.04 -4.30 -13.30
C ALA A 134 -25.10 -3.12 -13.56
N ILE A 135 -24.63 -2.40 -12.52
CA ILE A 135 -23.62 -1.33 -12.63
C ILE A 135 -22.33 -1.86 -13.21
N LEU A 136 -21.89 -3.05 -12.79
CA LEU A 136 -20.67 -3.72 -13.28
C LEU A 136 -20.86 -4.40 -14.66
N GLY A 137 -22.06 -4.25 -15.27
CA GLY A 137 -22.34 -4.68 -16.63
C GLY A 137 -22.85 -6.11 -16.78
N MET A 138 -23.32 -6.77 -15.70
CA MET A 138 -24.03 -8.04 -15.80
C MET A 138 -25.45 -7.84 -16.34
N THR A 139 -25.90 -8.74 -17.17
CA THR A 139 -27.30 -8.83 -17.57
C THR A 139 -28.15 -9.41 -16.41
N ARG A 140 -29.45 -9.15 -16.44
CA ARG A 140 -30.38 -9.71 -15.45
C ARG A 140 -30.35 -11.25 -15.42
N ALA A 141 -30.16 -11.88 -16.56
CA ALA A 141 -30.05 -13.32 -16.68
C ALA A 141 -28.74 -13.86 -16.02
N GLU A 142 -27.60 -13.16 -16.22
CA GLU A 142 -26.33 -13.50 -15.56
C GLU A 142 -26.43 -13.34 -14.05
N ILE A 143 -26.99 -12.24 -13.56
CA ILE A 143 -27.18 -12.03 -12.12
C ILE A 143 -28.03 -13.15 -11.52
N LYS A 144 -29.17 -13.49 -12.14
CA LYS A 144 -30.05 -14.55 -11.64
C LYS A 144 -29.35 -15.91 -11.62
N ARG A 145 -28.57 -16.24 -12.66
CA ARG A 145 -27.83 -17.52 -12.75
C ARG A 145 -26.76 -17.64 -11.68
N LYS A 146 -26.05 -16.55 -11.37
CA LYS A 146 -24.91 -16.53 -10.45
C LYS A 146 -25.27 -16.12 -9.02
N PHE A 147 -26.53 -15.83 -8.77
CA PHE A 147 -26.98 -15.27 -7.51
C PHE A 147 -26.60 -16.14 -6.30
N ASP A 148 -26.88 -17.44 -6.35
CA ASP A 148 -26.61 -18.35 -5.24
C ASP A 148 -25.11 -18.54 -5.02
N GLU A 149 -24.31 -18.56 -6.09
CA GLU A 149 -22.85 -18.62 -6.02
C GLU A 149 -22.26 -17.36 -5.36
N ILE A 150 -22.79 -16.17 -5.71
CA ILE A 150 -22.38 -14.87 -5.11
C ILE A 150 -22.68 -14.88 -3.62
N VAL A 151 -23.87 -15.31 -3.22
CA VAL A 151 -24.31 -15.34 -1.82
C VAL A 151 -23.44 -16.32 -1.01
N ALA A 152 -23.23 -17.54 -1.52
CA ALA A 152 -22.40 -18.55 -0.89
C ALA A 152 -20.91 -18.13 -0.80
N PHE A 153 -20.42 -17.41 -1.81
CA PHE A 153 -19.06 -16.87 -1.77
C PHE A 153 -18.89 -15.80 -0.69
N ALA A 154 -19.86 -14.90 -0.56
CA ALA A 154 -19.86 -13.82 0.42
C ALA A 154 -20.09 -14.29 1.87
N GLU A 155 -20.71 -15.44 2.06
CA GLU A 155 -21.08 -16.02 3.38
C GLU A 155 -22.03 -15.10 4.17
N VAL A 156 -23.03 -14.51 3.46
CA VAL A 156 -24.00 -13.55 4.04
C VAL A 156 -25.46 -14.05 3.98
N GLU A 157 -25.69 -15.34 3.80
CA GLU A 157 -27.02 -15.95 3.62
C GLU A 157 -28.01 -15.48 4.67
N LYS A 158 -27.62 -15.46 5.94
CA LYS A 158 -28.47 -15.11 7.08
C LYS A 158 -28.89 -13.64 7.09
N PHE A 159 -28.16 -12.79 6.38
CA PHE A 159 -28.35 -11.32 6.37
C PHE A 159 -28.83 -10.80 5.01
N LEU A 160 -29.07 -11.69 4.06
CA LEU A 160 -29.33 -11.36 2.67
C LEU A 160 -30.50 -10.38 2.49
N ASP A 161 -31.52 -10.49 3.30
CA ASP A 161 -32.72 -9.64 3.26
C ASP A 161 -32.67 -8.49 4.30
N THR A 162 -31.48 -8.21 4.84
CA THR A 162 -31.20 -7.08 5.73
C THR A 162 -30.56 -5.92 4.95
N PRO A 163 -30.95 -4.66 5.19
CA PRO A 163 -30.31 -3.49 4.57
C PRO A 163 -28.80 -3.44 4.88
N VAL A 164 -27.98 -3.16 3.85
CA VAL A 164 -26.50 -3.23 3.98
C VAL A 164 -25.91 -2.18 4.93
N LYS A 165 -26.63 -1.12 5.28
CA LYS A 165 -26.25 -0.19 6.35
C LYS A 165 -26.08 -0.87 7.73
N ARG A 166 -26.68 -2.05 7.92
CA ARG A 166 -26.57 -2.86 9.15
C ARG A 166 -25.49 -3.92 9.06
N TYR A 167 -24.82 -4.06 7.93
CA TYR A 167 -23.72 -5.01 7.78
C TYR A 167 -22.49 -4.53 8.55
N SER A 168 -21.70 -5.45 9.04
CA SER A 168 -20.34 -5.12 9.44
C SER A 168 -19.51 -4.68 8.23
N SER A 169 -18.43 -3.93 8.44
CA SER A 169 -17.52 -3.53 7.36
C SER A 169 -17.01 -4.75 6.59
N GLY A 170 -16.72 -5.86 7.28
CA GLY A 170 -16.30 -7.12 6.66
C GLY A 170 -17.39 -7.74 5.77
N MET A 171 -18.63 -7.81 6.22
CA MET A 171 -19.76 -8.34 5.43
C MET A 171 -20.02 -7.48 4.19
N TYR A 172 -19.98 -6.16 4.34
CA TYR A 172 -20.15 -5.22 3.24
C TYR A 172 -19.14 -5.48 2.12
N VAL A 173 -17.87 -5.56 2.51
CA VAL A 173 -16.77 -5.74 1.56
C VAL A 173 -16.78 -7.15 0.96
N ARG A 174 -17.09 -8.21 1.73
CA ARG A 174 -17.23 -9.58 1.23
C ARG A 174 -18.33 -9.67 0.16
N LEU A 175 -19.50 -9.05 0.40
CA LEU A 175 -20.57 -9.06 -0.58
C LEU A 175 -20.20 -8.31 -1.86
N ALA A 176 -19.61 -7.12 -1.71
CA ALA A 176 -19.18 -6.32 -2.85
C ALA A 176 -18.13 -7.04 -3.71
N PHE A 177 -17.14 -7.68 -3.05
CA PHE A 177 -16.14 -8.49 -3.75
C PHE A 177 -16.76 -9.75 -4.39
N ALA A 178 -17.72 -10.41 -3.73
CA ALA A 178 -18.39 -11.58 -4.29
C ALA A 178 -19.09 -11.26 -5.60
N VAL A 179 -19.80 -10.14 -5.70
CA VAL A 179 -20.42 -9.70 -6.96
C VAL A 179 -19.35 -9.51 -8.03
N ALA A 180 -18.27 -8.80 -7.70
CA ALA A 180 -17.19 -8.48 -8.62
C ALA A 180 -16.39 -9.73 -9.09
N ALA A 181 -16.16 -10.70 -8.19
CA ALA A 181 -15.46 -11.95 -8.49
C ALA A 181 -16.26 -12.93 -9.36
N HIS A 182 -17.56 -12.69 -9.52
CA HIS A 182 -18.45 -13.50 -10.38
C HIS A 182 -18.79 -12.78 -11.70
N LEU A 183 -18.10 -11.70 -12.03
CA LEU A 183 -18.13 -11.15 -13.37
C LEU A 183 -17.39 -12.10 -14.34
N ASP A 184 -17.83 -12.15 -15.59
CA ASP A 184 -17.10 -12.80 -16.67
C ASP A 184 -16.68 -11.72 -17.70
N PRO A 185 -15.71 -10.85 -17.38
CA PRO A 185 -15.26 -9.83 -18.29
C PRO A 185 -14.21 -10.38 -19.25
N ASP A 186 -14.07 -9.72 -20.42
CA ASP A 186 -12.93 -9.98 -21.32
C ASP A 186 -11.62 -9.47 -20.68
N ILE A 187 -11.72 -8.37 -19.90
CA ILE A 187 -10.59 -7.71 -19.23
C ILE A 187 -10.98 -7.39 -17.79
N LEU A 188 -10.21 -7.91 -16.84
CA LEU A 188 -10.37 -7.67 -15.42
C LEU A 188 -9.22 -6.80 -14.90
N ILE A 189 -9.53 -5.68 -14.29
CA ILE A 189 -8.57 -4.78 -13.65
C ILE A 189 -8.68 -4.96 -12.14
N VAL A 190 -7.58 -5.36 -11.50
CA VAL A 190 -7.49 -5.64 -10.08
C VAL A 190 -6.45 -4.73 -9.44
N ASP A 191 -6.86 -3.91 -8.48
CA ASP A 191 -5.95 -3.12 -7.65
C ASP A 191 -5.66 -3.87 -6.33
N GLU A 192 -4.75 -3.39 -5.53
CA GLU A 192 -4.30 -3.92 -4.22
C GLU A 192 -5.43 -4.40 -3.28
N VAL A 193 -6.68 -4.22 -3.66
CA VAL A 193 -7.92 -4.57 -2.93
C VAL A 193 -8.07 -6.08 -2.63
N LEU A 194 -7.18 -6.95 -3.14
CA LEU A 194 -7.19 -8.38 -2.76
C LEU A 194 -6.89 -8.63 -1.26
N ALA A 195 -6.41 -7.60 -0.53
CA ALA A 195 -6.16 -7.66 0.91
C ALA A 195 -7.42 -7.42 1.78
N VAL A 196 -8.61 -7.60 1.21
CA VAL A 196 -9.89 -7.32 1.87
C VAL A 196 -10.43 -8.54 2.63
N GLY A 197 -10.99 -8.31 3.82
CA GLY A 197 -11.55 -9.34 4.67
C GLY A 197 -10.49 -10.02 5.57
N ASP A 198 -10.84 -11.18 6.11
CA ASP A 198 -9.90 -12.01 6.88
C ASP A 198 -9.02 -12.89 5.98
N ALA A 199 -8.01 -13.51 6.56
CA ALA A 199 -7.04 -14.35 5.82
C ALA A 199 -7.68 -15.52 5.07
N ALA A 200 -8.80 -16.06 5.57
CA ALA A 200 -9.52 -17.15 4.91
C ALA A 200 -10.24 -16.65 3.66
N PHE A 201 -10.90 -15.51 3.74
CA PHE A 201 -11.56 -14.88 2.61
C PHE A 201 -10.55 -14.40 1.55
N GLN A 202 -9.41 -13.84 1.95
CA GLN A 202 -8.33 -13.46 1.03
C GLN A 202 -7.83 -14.67 0.21
N LYS A 203 -7.61 -15.84 0.86
CA LYS A 203 -7.24 -17.07 0.16
C LYS A 203 -8.31 -17.50 -0.84
N LYS A 204 -9.60 -17.35 -0.48
CA LYS A 204 -10.74 -17.66 -1.35
C LYS A 204 -10.77 -16.75 -2.58
N CYS A 205 -10.50 -15.45 -2.37
CA CYS A 205 -10.38 -14.46 -3.45
C CYS A 205 -9.23 -14.78 -4.42
N ILE A 206 -8.03 -15.06 -3.90
CA ILE A 206 -6.85 -15.41 -4.72
C ILE A 206 -7.12 -16.68 -5.52
N ARG A 207 -7.72 -17.71 -4.92
CA ARG A 207 -8.09 -18.95 -5.63
C ARG A 207 -9.07 -18.65 -6.76
N LYS A 208 -10.15 -17.91 -6.50
CA LYS A 208 -11.14 -17.55 -7.54
C LYS A 208 -10.51 -16.78 -8.69
N MET A 209 -9.56 -15.86 -8.39
CA MET A 209 -8.78 -15.16 -9.42
C MET A 209 -7.90 -16.13 -10.21
N GLY A 210 -7.24 -17.08 -9.55
CA GLY A 210 -6.48 -18.15 -10.19
C GLY A 210 -7.32 -18.99 -11.16
N ASP A 211 -8.55 -19.33 -10.77
CA ASP A 211 -9.48 -20.09 -11.63
C ASP A 211 -9.85 -19.29 -12.89
N VAL A 212 -10.14 -18.00 -12.75
CA VAL A 212 -10.47 -17.10 -13.87
C VAL A 212 -9.27 -16.95 -14.82
N THR A 213 -8.05 -16.88 -14.29
CA THR A 213 -6.83 -16.74 -15.10
C THR A 213 -6.44 -18.04 -15.78
N SER A 214 -6.59 -19.18 -15.09
CA SER A 214 -6.23 -20.50 -15.62
C SER A 214 -7.15 -20.95 -16.76
N ALA A 215 -8.39 -20.49 -16.78
CA ALA A 215 -9.34 -20.76 -17.86
C ALA A 215 -8.95 -20.06 -19.18
N GLY A 216 -8.00 -19.10 -19.17
CA GLY A 216 -7.52 -18.38 -20.36
C GLY A 216 -8.59 -17.54 -21.06
N THR A 217 -9.76 -17.37 -20.46
CA THR A 217 -10.91 -16.67 -21.06
C THR A 217 -10.85 -15.16 -20.84
N SER A 218 -10.24 -14.71 -19.74
CA SER A 218 -10.14 -13.30 -19.38
C SER A 218 -8.69 -12.85 -19.32
N THR A 219 -8.45 -11.62 -19.74
CA THR A 219 -7.16 -10.92 -19.56
C THR A 219 -7.19 -10.19 -18.21
N VAL A 220 -6.12 -10.29 -17.43
CA VAL A 220 -6.09 -9.67 -16.09
C VAL A 220 -4.96 -8.64 -15.99
N LEU A 221 -5.28 -7.44 -15.56
CA LEU A 221 -4.31 -6.43 -15.13
C LEU A 221 -4.29 -6.41 -13.60
N LEU A 222 -3.19 -6.85 -13.01
CA LEU A 222 -3.01 -6.92 -11.57
C LEU A 222 -2.04 -5.84 -11.09
N VAL A 223 -2.51 -4.93 -10.23
CA VAL A 223 -1.64 -4.00 -9.52
C VAL A 223 -1.35 -4.53 -8.13
N SER A 224 -0.11 -4.68 -7.80
CA SER A 224 0.33 -5.11 -6.47
C SER A 224 1.69 -4.54 -6.12
N HIS A 225 1.90 -4.26 -4.84
CA HIS A 225 3.22 -3.99 -4.28
C HIS A 225 3.89 -5.27 -3.74
N ASN A 226 3.19 -6.40 -3.74
CA ASN A 226 3.73 -7.69 -3.32
C ASN A 226 4.34 -8.43 -4.51
N MET A 227 5.67 -8.42 -4.59
CA MET A 227 6.42 -9.03 -5.69
C MET A 227 6.25 -10.56 -5.79
N ALA A 228 5.98 -11.23 -4.65
CA ALA A 228 5.70 -12.67 -4.66
C ALA A 228 4.39 -12.99 -5.39
N VAL A 229 3.35 -12.17 -5.20
CA VAL A 229 2.08 -12.29 -5.92
C VAL A 229 2.27 -12.04 -7.42
N ILE A 230 3.03 -11.00 -7.79
CA ILE A 230 3.34 -10.70 -9.19
C ILE A 230 4.06 -11.86 -9.85
N ARG A 231 5.13 -12.40 -9.24
CA ARG A 231 5.89 -13.54 -9.79
C ARG A 231 5.06 -14.83 -9.91
N THR A 232 4.13 -15.04 -8.96
CA THR A 232 3.31 -16.26 -8.95
C THR A 232 2.17 -16.21 -9.96
N LEU A 233 1.53 -15.07 -10.11
CA LEU A 233 0.29 -14.94 -10.91
C LEU A 233 0.52 -14.35 -12.30
N CYS A 234 1.55 -13.50 -12.48
CA CYS A 234 1.76 -12.79 -13.73
C CYS A 234 2.86 -13.44 -14.58
N ARG A 235 2.64 -13.52 -15.89
CA ARG A 235 3.69 -13.88 -16.84
C ARG A 235 4.48 -12.66 -17.32
N LYS A 236 3.80 -11.54 -17.45
CA LYS A 236 4.36 -10.26 -17.90
C LYS A 236 4.11 -9.17 -16.88
N GLY A 237 4.89 -8.11 -16.96
CA GLY A 237 4.74 -6.96 -16.10
C GLY A 237 5.10 -5.65 -16.79
N VAL A 238 4.68 -4.56 -16.15
CA VAL A 238 5.01 -3.18 -16.48
C VAL A 238 5.46 -2.50 -15.19
N CYS A 239 6.70 -2.04 -15.14
CA CYS A 239 7.23 -1.26 -14.03
C CYS A 239 7.09 0.23 -14.33
N LEU A 240 6.42 0.93 -13.42
CA LEU A 240 6.25 2.38 -13.48
C LEU A 240 7.08 3.07 -12.39
N ASP A 241 7.79 4.14 -12.76
CA ASP A 241 8.37 5.09 -11.82
C ASP A 241 8.12 6.52 -12.29
N ARG A 242 7.66 7.39 -11.36
CA ARG A 242 7.39 8.81 -11.61
C ARG A 242 6.62 9.09 -12.90
N GLY A 243 5.60 8.28 -13.15
CA GLY A 243 4.72 8.39 -14.31
C GLY A 243 5.29 7.90 -15.63
N ARG A 244 6.43 7.20 -15.62
CA ARG A 244 7.07 6.63 -16.81
C ARG A 244 7.25 5.13 -16.68
N ILE A 245 7.32 4.44 -17.80
CA ILE A 245 7.73 3.04 -17.82
C ILE A 245 9.25 2.96 -17.65
N ILE A 246 9.70 2.12 -16.70
CA ILE A 246 11.10 1.73 -16.56
C ILE A 246 11.36 0.46 -17.34
N GLU A 247 10.45 -0.54 -17.22
CA GLU A 247 10.64 -1.86 -17.82
C GLU A 247 9.28 -2.46 -18.22
N VAL A 248 9.28 -3.19 -19.33
CA VAL A 248 8.16 -4.03 -19.79
C VAL A 248 8.75 -5.35 -20.25
N GLY A 249 8.36 -6.43 -19.62
CA GLY A 249 8.93 -7.74 -19.92
C GLY A 249 8.25 -8.86 -19.16
N ASN A 250 8.96 -9.95 -18.92
CA ASN A 250 8.45 -11.00 -18.06
C ASN A 250 8.40 -10.53 -16.59
N ALA A 251 7.61 -11.21 -15.76
CA ALA A 251 7.37 -10.79 -14.38
C ALA A 251 8.65 -10.73 -13.53
N ASP A 252 9.62 -11.63 -13.78
CA ASP A 252 10.90 -11.66 -13.04
C ASP A 252 11.79 -10.47 -13.42
N GLU A 253 11.94 -10.17 -14.71
CA GLU A 253 12.70 -9.02 -15.20
C GLU A 253 12.15 -7.70 -14.65
N VAL A 254 10.84 -7.52 -14.77
CA VAL A 254 10.14 -6.31 -14.30
C VAL A 254 10.23 -6.18 -12.79
N THR A 255 10.14 -7.29 -12.06
CA THR A 255 10.33 -7.29 -10.59
C THR A 255 11.77 -6.91 -10.25
N GLN A 256 12.76 -7.45 -10.96
CA GLN A 256 14.18 -7.11 -10.72
C GLN A 256 14.45 -5.64 -11.03
N ALA A 257 13.93 -5.11 -12.13
CA ALA A 257 14.06 -3.68 -12.47
C ALA A 257 13.46 -2.78 -11.36
N TYR A 258 12.30 -3.17 -10.82
CA TYR A 258 11.71 -2.48 -9.69
C TYR A 258 12.61 -2.50 -8.44
N LEU A 259 13.14 -3.68 -8.09
CA LEU A 259 14.03 -3.83 -6.95
C LEU A 259 15.31 -3.00 -7.12
N ASN A 260 15.91 -3.01 -8.31
CA ASN A 260 17.08 -2.20 -8.63
C ASN A 260 16.78 -0.70 -8.52
N SER A 261 15.60 -0.26 -8.97
CA SER A 261 15.19 1.15 -8.83
C SER A 261 15.10 1.61 -7.37
N LEU A 262 14.74 0.69 -6.47
CA LEU A 262 14.70 0.96 -5.04
C LEU A 262 16.10 1.01 -4.41
N SER A 263 17.02 0.16 -4.85
CA SER A 263 18.41 0.16 -4.37
C SER A 263 19.13 1.47 -4.71
N THR A 264 19.03 1.91 -5.96
CA THR A 264 19.59 3.20 -6.40
C THR A 264 19.06 4.40 -5.61
N VAL A 265 17.81 4.35 -5.16
CA VAL A 265 17.20 5.41 -4.35
C VAL A 265 17.69 5.37 -2.90
N SER A 266 18.00 4.19 -2.35
CA SER A 266 18.53 4.06 -0.99
C SER A 266 19.97 4.59 -0.85
N GLU A 267 20.74 4.70 -1.94
CA GLU A 267 22.06 5.34 -1.96
C GLU A 267 22.01 6.86 -1.86
N THR A 268 20.84 7.47 -2.07
CA THR A 268 20.66 8.93 -1.92
C THR A 268 20.55 9.26 -0.43
N GLU A 269 21.30 10.23 0.06
CA GLU A 269 21.18 10.76 1.42
C GLU A 269 19.70 10.99 1.79
N LEU A 270 19.30 10.45 2.93
CA LEU A 270 17.91 10.45 3.38
C LEU A 270 17.35 11.89 3.48
N ALA A 271 18.18 12.86 3.86
CA ALA A 271 17.81 14.27 3.93
C ALA A 271 17.41 14.87 2.56
N LEU A 272 18.02 14.38 1.46
CA LEU A 272 17.82 14.90 0.10
C LEU A 272 16.67 14.23 -0.64
N ARG A 273 16.11 13.13 -0.11
CA ARG A 273 15.04 12.38 -0.76
C ARG A 273 13.75 13.20 -0.88
N LYS A 274 13.16 13.16 -2.08
CA LYS A 274 11.91 13.87 -2.43
C LYS A 274 10.70 12.96 -2.51
N ASP A 275 10.90 11.66 -2.52
CA ASP A 275 9.89 10.61 -2.65
C ASP A 275 9.30 10.22 -1.27
N ARG A 276 8.89 11.24 -0.52
CA ARG A 276 8.34 11.15 0.83
C ARG A 276 6.85 11.41 0.82
N GLN A 277 6.16 10.87 1.83
CA GLN A 277 4.74 11.12 2.06
C GLN A 277 4.56 11.64 3.47
N GLY A 278 3.59 12.52 3.68
CA GLY A 278 3.24 13.07 4.98
C GLY A 278 3.21 14.59 4.99
N SER A 279 2.83 15.13 6.13
CA SER A 279 2.66 16.58 6.35
C SER A 279 4.00 17.32 6.56
N GLY A 280 5.03 16.62 7.04
CA GLY A 280 6.42 17.08 7.04
C GLY A 280 6.87 17.88 8.28
N GLU A 281 6.11 17.87 9.37
CA GLU A 281 6.49 18.54 10.64
C GLU A 281 7.73 17.91 11.29
N ILE A 282 7.93 16.60 11.07
CA ILE A 282 9.16 15.85 11.37
C ILE A 282 9.71 15.36 10.04
N ARG A 283 11.03 15.42 9.85
CA ARG A 283 11.68 14.92 8.65
C ARG A 283 12.91 14.11 8.97
N PHE A 284 12.91 12.82 8.64
CA PHE A 284 14.09 11.97 8.80
C PHE A 284 15.25 12.47 7.94
N THR A 285 16.45 12.53 8.55
CA THR A 285 17.68 13.03 7.91
C THR A 285 18.73 11.97 7.71
N ALA A 286 18.86 11.02 8.68
CA ALA A 286 19.81 9.91 8.59
C ALA A 286 19.33 8.67 9.34
N ILE A 287 19.88 7.52 8.98
CA ILE A 287 19.74 6.25 9.70
C ILE A 287 21.14 5.70 9.93
N ARG A 288 21.45 5.34 11.18
CA ARG A 288 22.72 4.71 11.54
C ARG A 288 22.49 3.41 12.28
N TYR A 289 23.39 2.47 12.11
CA TYR A 289 23.37 1.18 12.80
C TYR A 289 24.58 1.10 13.75
N LEU A 290 24.31 0.86 15.01
CA LEU A 290 25.35 0.66 16.04
C LEU A 290 25.27 -0.77 16.52
N VAL A 291 26.33 -1.54 16.34
CA VAL A 291 26.42 -2.92 16.79
C VAL A 291 27.24 -2.96 18.08
N ASN A 292 26.77 -3.70 19.10
CA ASN A 292 27.39 -3.87 20.40
C ASN A 292 27.79 -2.52 21.06
N ASP A 293 26.90 -1.54 20.96
CA ASP A 293 26.95 -0.20 21.58
C ASP A 293 28.09 0.74 21.08
N ALA A 294 28.90 0.36 20.10
CA ALA A 294 30.07 1.19 19.77
C ALA A 294 30.46 1.29 18.29
N VAL A 295 30.07 0.36 17.44
CA VAL A 295 30.59 0.29 16.08
C VAL A 295 29.49 0.61 15.09
N GLU A 296 29.62 1.74 14.37
CA GLU A 296 28.79 2.05 13.21
C GLU A 296 29.15 1.10 12.06
N THR A 297 28.16 0.42 11.50
CA THR A 297 28.36 -0.58 10.46
C THR A 297 27.17 -0.66 9.53
N GLU A 298 27.42 -1.10 8.31
CA GLU A 298 26.36 -1.40 7.32
C GLU A 298 25.92 -2.87 7.35
N THR A 299 26.63 -3.72 8.11
CA THR A 299 26.35 -5.15 8.22
C THR A 299 26.14 -5.56 9.68
N VAL A 300 25.17 -6.42 9.93
CA VAL A 300 24.78 -6.90 11.26
C VAL A 300 24.67 -8.41 11.22
N ALA A 301 25.18 -9.12 12.24
CA ALA A 301 24.96 -10.56 12.33
C ALA A 301 23.61 -10.88 13.02
N THR A 302 23.00 -11.97 12.59
CA THR A 302 21.82 -12.53 13.27
C THR A 302 22.15 -12.79 14.75
N GLY A 303 21.38 -12.21 15.67
CA GLY A 303 21.62 -12.37 17.12
C GLY A 303 22.50 -11.29 17.74
N ASP A 304 23.08 -10.37 16.98
CA ASP A 304 23.79 -9.22 17.52
C ASP A 304 22.88 -8.30 18.33
N LYS A 305 23.46 -7.61 19.31
CA LYS A 305 22.84 -6.43 19.90
C LYS A 305 22.98 -5.28 18.91
N ILE A 306 21.88 -4.68 18.50
CA ILE A 306 21.87 -3.56 17.54
C ILE A 306 21.00 -2.41 18.03
N SER A 307 21.48 -1.19 17.85
CA SER A 307 20.75 0.06 18.01
C SER A 307 20.62 0.73 16.66
N ILE A 308 19.39 0.92 16.18
CA ILE A 308 19.08 1.63 14.94
C ILE A 308 18.69 3.05 15.31
N VAL A 309 19.53 4.00 14.96
CA VAL A 309 19.37 5.42 15.25
C VAL A 309 18.71 6.11 14.07
N PHE A 310 17.56 6.71 14.29
CA PHE A 310 16.82 7.51 13.31
C PHE A 310 17.00 8.99 13.68
N GLU A 311 17.77 9.72 12.87
CA GLU A 311 17.94 11.16 13.01
C GLU A 311 16.85 11.89 12.23
N PHE A 312 16.36 13.00 12.79
CA PHE A 312 15.31 13.80 12.17
C PHE A 312 15.39 15.26 12.58
N GLU A 313 14.80 16.11 11.76
CA GLU A 313 14.62 17.53 12.01
C GLU A 313 13.16 17.81 12.37
N TRP A 314 12.97 18.67 13.38
CA TRP A 314 11.68 19.27 13.68
C TRP A 314 11.48 20.49 12.79
N ARG A 315 10.40 20.52 12.03
CA ARG A 315 9.94 21.73 11.33
C ARG A 315 8.81 22.40 12.07
N GLU A 316 7.95 21.59 12.69
CA GLU A 316 6.90 22.06 13.56
C GLU A 316 6.75 21.11 14.78
N LYS A 317 6.19 21.61 15.87
CA LYS A 317 6.05 20.83 17.10
C LYS A 317 4.86 19.88 17.00
N VAL A 318 5.10 18.61 17.15
CA VAL A 318 4.09 17.55 17.17
C VAL A 318 3.97 16.98 18.58
N ALA A 319 2.74 16.85 19.08
CA ALA A 319 2.48 16.22 20.35
C ALA A 319 2.55 14.71 20.25
N ARG A 320 3.39 14.07 21.06
CA ARG A 320 3.53 12.62 21.20
C ARG A 320 3.64 11.87 19.87
N PRO A 321 4.66 12.16 19.04
CA PRO A 321 4.89 11.43 17.80
C PRO A 321 5.20 9.96 18.11
N SER A 322 4.89 9.08 17.17
CA SER A 322 5.33 7.70 17.19
C SER A 322 6.16 7.41 15.94
N PHE A 323 7.14 6.53 16.10
CA PHE A 323 8.07 6.13 15.06
C PHE A 323 7.88 4.65 14.75
N VAL A 324 7.90 4.34 13.47
CA VAL A 324 7.76 2.98 12.96
C VAL A 324 8.91 2.68 12.02
N CYS A 325 9.54 1.54 12.18
CA CYS A 325 10.45 1.00 11.18
C CYS A 325 9.98 -0.39 10.74
N SER A 326 10.10 -0.67 9.45
CA SER A 326 9.66 -1.94 8.85
C SER A 326 10.74 -2.49 7.93
N PHE A 327 11.07 -3.76 8.13
CA PHE A 327 12.03 -4.49 7.32
C PHE A 327 11.29 -5.32 6.28
N HIS A 328 11.73 -5.23 5.04
CA HIS A 328 11.17 -5.95 3.91
C HIS A 328 12.25 -6.80 3.26
N ASP A 329 11.93 -8.04 2.92
CA ASP A 329 12.83 -8.89 2.13
C ASP A 329 12.94 -8.39 0.68
N LEU A 330 13.81 -9.03 -0.11
CA LEU A 330 14.01 -8.70 -1.53
C LEU A 330 12.74 -8.86 -2.38
N ASN A 331 11.74 -9.60 -1.91
CA ASN A 331 10.46 -9.75 -2.59
C ASN A 331 9.46 -8.66 -2.19
N GLY A 332 9.85 -7.72 -1.31
CA GLY A 332 8.98 -6.67 -0.80
C GLY A 332 8.02 -7.13 0.31
N VAL A 333 8.20 -8.35 0.82
CA VAL A 333 7.39 -8.85 1.94
C VAL A 333 7.90 -8.23 3.23
N CYS A 334 7.02 -7.59 3.99
CA CYS A 334 7.33 -7.07 5.31
C CYS A 334 7.55 -8.25 6.27
N VAL A 335 8.77 -8.40 6.78
CA VAL A 335 9.17 -9.50 7.65
C VAL A 335 9.20 -9.11 9.11
N LEU A 336 9.41 -7.83 9.42
CA LEU A 336 9.47 -7.31 10.78
C LEU A 336 9.02 -5.85 10.82
N THR A 337 8.19 -5.49 11.79
CA THR A 337 7.77 -4.10 12.04
C THR A 337 7.94 -3.78 13.52
N CYS A 338 8.55 -2.64 13.81
CA CYS A 338 8.69 -2.09 15.16
C CYS A 338 7.95 -0.75 15.23
N ASP A 339 7.02 -0.62 16.18
CA ASP A 339 6.25 0.59 16.42
C ASP A 339 6.49 1.04 17.86
N SER A 340 7.08 2.23 18.03
CA SER A 340 7.41 2.80 19.34
C SER A 340 6.19 2.96 20.24
N ARG A 341 4.99 3.15 19.67
CA ARG A 341 3.75 3.27 20.44
C ARG A 341 3.38 1.96 21.13
N SER A 342 3.66 0.83 20.49
CA SER A 342 3.27 -0.49 20.97
C SER A 342 4.30 -1.08 21.94
N SER A 343 5.59 -0.78 21.75
CA SER A 343 6.68 -1.38 22.54
C SER A 343 7.18 -0.46 23.66
N SER A 344 7.41 0.81 23.35
CA SER A 344 8.03 1.79 24.26
C SER A 344 7.48 3.18 23.95
N PRO A 345 6.28 3.54 24.45
CA PRO A 345 5.70 4.86 24.20
C PRO A 345 6.67 5.97 24.63
N LEU A 346 7.00 6.84 23.68
CA LEU A 346 7.90 7.96 23.91
C LEU A 346 7.17 9.06 24.68
N ASN A 347 7.83 9.61 25.68
CA ASN A 347 7.31 10.72 26.49
C ASN A 347 7.64 12.07 25.82
N ASP A 348 7.18 13.18 26.43
CA ASP A 348 7.34 14.53 25.88
C ASP A 348 8.81 15.01 25.76
N ALA A 349 9.77 14.28 26.34
CA ALA A 349 11.22 14.60 26.24
C ALA A 349 11.75 14.52 24.79
N ILE A 350 11.06 13.83 23.90
CA ILE A 350 11.42 13.73 22.48
C ILE A 350 11.37 15.09 21.78
N ALA A 351 10.60 16.04 22.28
CA ALA A 351 10.49 17.39 21.71
C ALA A 351 11.82 18.17 21.73
N ALA A 352 12.78 17.78 22.55
CA ALA A 352 14.12 18.36 22.63
C ALA A 352 15.19 17.52 21.90
N SER A 353 14.83 16.35 21.36
CA SER A 353 15.73 15.41 20.69
C SER A 353 15.61 15.56 19.18
N GLY A 354 16.71 15.31 18.46
CA GLY A 354 16.75 15.17 16.99
C GLY A 354 16.95 13.73 16.55
N ALA A 355 16.87 12.76 17.48
CA ALA A 355 17.04 11.35 17.17
C ALA A 355 16.17 10.46 18.06
N VAL A 356 15.82 9.28 17.54
CA VAL A 356 15.17 8.19 18.27
C VAL A 356 15.88 6.88 17.95
N VAL A 357 15.93 5.98 18.92
CA VAL A 357 16.64 4.70 18.81
C VAL A 357 15.65 3.54 18.93
N CYS A 358 15.79 2.56 18.03
CA CYS A 358 15.15 1.27 18.12
C CYS A 358 16.21 0.23 18.46
N GLU A 359 16.14 -0.37 19.65
CA GLU A 359 17.12 -1.33 20.15
C GLU A 359 16.62 -2.77 20.05
N PHE A 360 17.54 -3.68 19.70
CA PHE A 360 17.35 -5.11 19.76
C PHE A 360 18.50 -5.74 20.57
N GLU A 361 18.16 -6.40 21.65
CA GLU A 361 19.14 -7.20 22.43
C GLU A 361 19.69 -8.38 21.64
N ARG A 362 18.90 -8.89 20.70
CA ARG A 362 19.28 -9.91 19.71
C ARG A 362 18.53 -9.64 18.42
N PHE A 363 19.27 -9.31 17.38
CA PHE A 363 18.64 -9.01 16.09
C PHE A 363 18.02 -10.26 15.47
N PRO A 364 16.71 -10.29 15.19
CA PRO A 364 16.01 -11.54 14.92
C PRO A 364 15.98 -11.94 13.46
N LEU A 365 16.47 -11.12 12.53
CA LEU A 365 16.41 -11.43 11.11
C LEU A 365 17.46 -12.46 10.72
N MET A 366 17.07 -13.38 9.84
CA MET A 366 17.99 -14.36 9.24
C MET A 366 18.91 -13.68 8.22
N PRO A 367 20.06 -14.31 7.87
CA PRO A 367 20.97 -13.77 6.87
C PRO A 367 20.27 -13.42 5.55
N GLY A 368 20.60 -12.24 5.01
CA GLY A 368 20.05 -11.71 3.79
C GLY A 368 20.03 -10.19 3.74
N SER A 369 19.64 -9.65 2.62
CA SER A 369 19.50 -8.21 2.39
C SER A 369 18.06 -7.76 2.67
N TYR A 370 17.91 -6.75 3.51
CA TYR A 370 16.61 -6.22 3.92
C TYR A 370 16.52 -4.72 3.66
N ARG A 371 15.39 -4.30 3.12
CA ARG A 371 15.09 -2.88 2.96
C ARG A 371 14.35 -2.36 4.19
N LEU A 372 14.85 -1.27 4.73
CA LEU A 372 14.28 -0.58 5.87
C LEU A 372 13.42 0.59 5.39
N SER A 373 12.15 0.60 5.77
CA SER A 373 11.24 1.73 5.60
C SER A 373 10.96 2.36 6.94
N VAL A 374 10.82 3.69 6.99
CA VAL A 374 10.60 4.43 8.23
C VAL A 374 9.39 5.35 8.12
N ALA A 375 8.69 5.52 9.25
CA ALA A 375 7.56 6.42 9.33
C ALA A 375 7.50 7.14 10.68
N ALA A 376 7.12 8.43 10.64
CA ALA A 376 6.69 9.19 11.80
C ALA A 376 5.19 9.47 11.69
N LYS A 377 4.46 9.35 12.81
CA LYS A 377 3.01 9.56 12.90
C LYS A 377 2.66 10.40 14.11
N ASP A 378 1.58 11.18 14.03
CA ASP A 378 1.04 11.93 15.17
C ASP A 378 0.22 11.02 16.12
N SER A 379 -0.31 11.60 17.19
CA SER A 379 -1.16 10.91 18.16
C SER A 379 -2.45 10.34 17.55
N PHE A 380 -2.94 10.89 16.44
CA PHE A 380 -4.12 10.46 15.71
C PHE A 380 -3.82 9.46 14.59
N LYS A 381 -2.55 9.01 14.48
CA LYS A 381 -2.04 8.12 13.41
C LYS A 381 -1.95 8.76 12.02
N ASN A 382 -2.08 10.09 11.91
CA ASN A 382 -1.79 10.76 10.66
C ASN A 382 -0.30 10.66 10.34
N VAL A 383 0.00 10.55 9.07
CA VAL A 383 1.37 10.40 8.58
C VAL A 383 2.05 11.76 8.56
N ILE A 384 3.19 11.86 9.26
CA ILE A 384 4.04 13.06 9.28
C ILE A 384 5.15 12.95 8.25
N ASP A 385 5.87 11.83 8.24
CA ASP A 385 6.92 11.54 7.26
C ASP A 385 7.01 10.04 7.04
N VAL A 386 6.95 9.58 5.80
CA VAL A 386 7.19 8.19 5.41
C VAL A 386 8.22 8.14 4.30
N VAL A 387 9.22 7.30 4.49
CA VAL A 387 10.24 7.00 3.49
C VAL A 387 10.32 5.50 3.29
N GLU A 388 9.85 5.04 2.14
CA GLU A 388 9.95 3.63 1.76
C GLU A 388 11.36 3.33 1.25
N GLY A 389 11.95 2.19 1.69
CA GLY A 389 13.32 1.82 1.35
C GLY A 389 14.30 2.93 1.72
N ALA A 390 14.20 3.43 2.95
CA ALA A 390 15.06 4.51 3.47
C ALA A 390 16.53 4.11 3.56
N ALA A 391 16.78 2.82 3.81
CA ALA A 391 18.11 2.22 3.85
C ALA A 391 18.05 0.74 3.47
N VAL A 392 19.22 0.15 3.22
CA VAL A 392 19.41 -1.31 3.09
C VAL A 392 20.26 -1.77 4.28
N LEU A 393 19.91 -2.92 4.83
CA LEU A 393 20.64 -3.58 5.90
C LEU A 393 21.04 -4.98 5.43
N GLU A 394 22.33 -5.25 5.41
CA GLU A 394 22.87 -6.58 5.17
C GLU A 394 23.00 -7.34 6.48
N VAL A 395 22.30 -8.49 6.56
CA VAL A 395 22.37 -9.39 7.73
C VAL A 395 23.20 -10.61 7.37
N THR A 396 24.21 -10.87 8.19
CA THR A 396 25.12 -12.01 8.04
C THR A 396 24.79 -13.14 9.01
N ASP A 397 25.44 -14.31 8.84
CA ASP A 397 25.30 -15.43 9.75
C ASP A 397 25.72 -15.04 11.18
N GLY A 398 24.90 -15.47 12.17
CA GLY A 398 25.19 -15.25 13.57
C GLY A 398 24.45 -16.22 14.48
N ASP A 399 24.83 -16.32 15.77
CA ASP A 399 24.29 -17.27 16.74
C ASP A 399 23.20 -16.66 17.60
N PHE A 400 21.98 -16.55 17.08
CA PHE A 400 20.83 -15.98 17.79
C PHE A 400 20.53 -16.68 19.11
N TYR A 401 20.67 -18.00 19.18
CA TYR A 401 20.32 -18.80 20.36
C TYR A 401 21.49 -18.99 21.35
N ARG A 402 22.71 -18.52 21.01
CA ARG A 402 23.95 -18.69 21.78
C ARG A 402 24.27 -20.17 22.06
N THR A 403 24.08 -21.00 21.02
CA THR A 403 24.34 -22.45 21.06
C THR A 403 25.69 -22.83 20.49
N GLY A 404 26.47 -21.87 19.98
CA GLY A 404 27.71 -22.07 19.26
C GLY A 404 27.51 -22.38 17.77
N HIS A 405 26.27 -22.40 17.30
CA HIS A 405 25.94 -22.69 15.89
C HIS A 405 24.91 -21.72 15.34
N PRO A 406 25.11 -21.16 14.12
CA PRO A 406 24.11 -20.37 13.45
C PRO A 406 22.86 -21.23 13.15
N PRO A 407 21.64 -20.69 13.31
CA PRO A 407 20.43 -21.39 12.95
C PRO A 407 20.36 -21.59 11.44
N ARG A 408 20.07 -22.85 11.01
CA ARG A 408 19.99 -23.23 9.59
C ARG A 408 18.54 -23.54 9.18
N PHE A 409 17.69 -22.53 9.15
CA PHE A 409 16.28 -22.70 8.78
C PHE A 409 16.00 -22.03 7.43
N TRP A 410 15.99 -22.77 6.37
CA TRP A 410 15.87 -22.31 4.98
C TRP A 410 14.61 -21.48 4.69
N ALA A 411 13.54 -21.71 5.44
CA ALA A 411 12.25 -21.03 5.25
C ALA A 411 11.95 -19.93 6.27
N ALA A 412 12.72 -19.84 7.35
CA ALA A 412 12.53 -18.81 8.36
C ALA A 412 13.09 -17.46 7.86
N ARG A 413 12.40 -16.37 8.22
CA ARG A 413 12.90 -15.00 7.99
C ARG A 413 13.20 -14.29 9.29
N VAL A 414 12.50 -14.69 10.37
CA VAL A 414 12.59 -14.09 11.69
C VAL A 414 12.74 -15.20 12.73
N LEU A 415 13.63 -15.00 13.67
CA LEU A 415 13.83 -15.88 14.82
C LEU A 415 13.16 -15.29 16.07
N ALA A 416 12.62 -16.16 16.91
CA ALA A 416 12.02 -15.75 18.20
C ALA A 416 12.70 -16.47 19.36
N PRO A 417 12.96 -15.81 20.49
CA PRO A 417 13.40 -16.47 21.71
C PRO A 417 12.37 -17.50 22.15
N HIS A 418 12.81 -18.75 22.39
CA HIS A 418 11.95 -19.82 22.90
C HIS A 418 12.75 -20.83 23.71
N LYS A 419 12.06 -21.64 24.51
CA LYS A 419 12.64 -22.71 25.30
C LYS A 419 11.80 -23.97 25.15
N TRP A 420 12.46 -25.10 25.12
CA TRP A 420 11.82 -26.42 25.11
C TRP A 420 11.97 -27.07 26.47
N HIS A 421 10.90 -27.65 26.99
CA HIS A 421 10.88 -28.41 28.23
C HIS A 421 10.23 -29.78 28.00
N ILE A 422 10.84 -30.81 28.59
CA ILE A 422 10.24 -32.17 28.58
C ILE A 422 9.16 -32.19 29.64
N LEU A 423 7.92 -32.48 29.26
CA LEU A 423 6.86 -32.81 30.21
C LEU A 423 7.07 -34.26 30.65
N HIS A 424 7.56 -34.44 31.88
CA HIS A 424 7.54 -35.77 32.46
C HIS A 424 6.06 -36.20 32.65
N PRO A 425 5.66 -37.41 32.21
CA PRO A 425 4.30 -37.88 32.46
C PRO A 425 4.10 -37.86 33.99
N ILE A 426 3.02 -37.24 34.45
CA ILE A 426 2.56 -37.35 35.84
C ILE A 426 2.37 -38.85 36.07
N ALA A 427 3.17 -39.41 36.98
CA ALA A 427 2.97 -40.82 37.38
C ALA A 427 1.48 -41.00 37.73
N ALA A 428 0.80 -41.87 37.00
CA ALA A 428 -0.55 -42.25 37.32
C ALA A 428 -0.51 -42.88 38.75
N GLU A 429 -0.82 -42.08 39.75
CA GLU A 429 -1.08 -42.63 41.09
C GLU A 429 -2.20 -43.65 40.93
N HIS A 430 -1.83 -44.91 41.16
CA HIS A 430 -2.75 -46.04 41.29
C HIS A 430 -3.90 -45.62 42.19
N ARG A 431 -5.07 -45.41 41.66
CA ARG A 431 -6.28 -45.61 42.41
C ARG A 431 -6.47 -47.13 42.56
N VAL A 432 -5.90 -47.66 43.64
CA VAL A 432 -6.32 -48.94 44.17
C VAL A 432 -7.43 -48.62 45.18
N ASN A 433 -8.56 -49.27 44.94
CA ASN A 433 -9.80 -49.39 45.67
C ASN A 433 -10.88 -48.38 45.40
#